data_ead8adc824fcb197af38f54ffd42a3c1
#
_entry.id   ead8adc824fcb197af38f54ffd42a3c1
#
_cell.length_a   1.000
_cell.length_b   1.000
_cell.length_c   1.000
_cell.angle_alpha   90.00
_cell.angle_beta   90.00
_cell.angle_gamma   90.00
#
_symmetry.space_group_name_H-M   'P 1'
#
loop_
_entity.id
_entity.type
_entity.pdbx_description
1 polymer ?
#
loop_
_entity_poly.entity_id
_entity_poly.type
_entity_poly.pdbx_seq_one_letter_code
_entity_poly.pdbx_strand_id
1 'polypeptide(L)'
;MWASFHQFGYAWLDGRLSSLNRCLLLFVIGAVGLGFLVGFGPYPVSMITAGTDAISNSAPTRVTMAFLGMAQAGIVLMLQRPLAALLRSPGLWFLTVLVNQRIMTWFLWHLTALTALANVLIGLDAGALLPTPLTGIWWLTRPLWALVLFAITGVLVAIFGRFETPAPDDRPAPPMWMPIAASASICAGLAIMADTGMVDGDGVTWIWPLLPLIGMFVFGVVCLPGRRTAKG
;
A
#
# COMPACT_ATOMS: atom_id res chain seq x y z
N MET A 1 -5.78 8.46 -14.10
CA MET A 1 -4.59 8.74 -13.29
C MET A 1 -3.61 7.56 -13.21
N TRP A 2 -4.01 6.35 -12.76
CA TRP A 2 -3.10 5.19 -12.71
C TRP A 2 -2.48 4.84 -14.05
N ALA A 3 -3.22 4.92 -15.15
CA ALA A 3 -2.69 4.76 -16.50
C ALA A 3 -1.57 5.76 -16.85
N SER A 4 -1.61 6.96 -16.27
CA SER A 4 -0.56 7.97 -16.51
C SER A 4 0.77 7.54 -15.88
N PHE A 5 0.76 6.87 -14.72
CA PHE A 5 1.98 6.34 -14.11
C PHE A 5 2.60 5.20 -14.93
N HIS A 6 1.76 4.35 -15.55
CA HIS A 6 2.25 3.35 -16.51
C HIS A 6 2.98 4.01 -17.69
N GLN A 7 2.50 5.17 -18.17
CA GLN A 7 3.15 5.89 -19.25
C GLN A 7 4.54 6.42 -18.85
N PHE A 8 4.76 6.79 -17.58
CA PHE A 8 6.11 7.12 -17.11
C PHE A 8 7.05 5.92 -17.15
N GLY A 9 6.56 4.72 -16.80
CA GLY A 9 7.30 3.47 -16.92
C GLY A 9 7.72 3.18 -18.37
N TYR A 10 6.80 3.30 -19.32
CA TYR A 10 7.11 3.15 -20.74
C TYR A 10 8.08 4.22 -21.24
N ALA A 11 7.88 5.48 -20.88
CA ALA A 11 8.79 6.56 -21.25
C ALA A 11 10.21 6.37 -20.70
N TRP A 12 10.33 5.78 -19.51
CA TRP A 12 11.62 5.37 -18.97
C TRP A 12 12.23 4.20 -19.76
N LEU A 13 11.44 3.16 -20.04
CA LEU A 13 11.88 1.99 -20.80
C LEU A 13 12.35 2.37 -22.22
N ASP A 14 11.62 3.29 -22.88
CA ASP A 14 11.97 3.86 -24.19
C ASP A 14 13.18 4.79 -24.15
N GLY A 15 13.79 5.01 -22.98
CA GLY A 15 14.93 5.93 -22.81
C GLY A 15 14.58 7.41 -22.85
N ARG A 16 13.29 7.76 -22.92
CA ARG A 16 12.86 9.18 -22.93
C ARG A 16 13.17 9.89 -21.62
N LEU A 17 13.23 9.17 -20.50
CA LEU A 17 13.57 9.69 -19.17
C LEU A 17 15.00 9.31 -18.73
N SER A 18 15.92 9.08 -19.66
CA SER A 18 17.32 8.72 -19.38
C SER A 18 18.21 9.91 -19.01
N SER A 19 17.81 11.14 -19.37
CA SER A 19 18.56 12.38 -19.15
C SER A 19 18.25 12.94 -17.76
N LEU A 20 19.31 13.31 -17.00
CA LEU A 20 19.18 13.92 -15.68
C LEU A 20 18.27 15.16 -15.69
N ASN A 21 18.39 16.00 -16.74
CA ASN A 21 17.57 17.22 -16.87
C ASN A 21 16.08 16.89 -16.98
N ARG A 22 15.71 15.83 -17.69
CA ARG A 22 14.30 15.41 -17.83
C ARG A 22 13.77 14.84 -16.51
N CYS A 23 14.59 14.07 -15.79
CA CYS A 23 14.23 13.58 -14.47
C CYS A 23 14.09 14.73 -13.46
N LEU A 24 14.98 15.70 -13.49
CA LEU A 24 14.90 16.92 -12.68
C LEU A 24 13.67 17.75 -13.02
N LEU A 25 13.37 17.93 -14.32
CA LEU A 25 12.17 18.63 -14.74
C LEU A 25 10.90 17.94 -14.26
N LEU A 26 10.84 16.60 -14.35
CA LEU A 26 9.73 15.80 -13.83
C LEU A 26 9.56 16.01 -12.32
N PHE A 27 10.67 15.97 -11.57
CA PHE A 27 10.67 16.24 -10.14
C PHE A 27 10.18 17.66 -9.82
N VAL A 28 10.72 18.68 -10.50
CA VAL A 28 10.38 20.08 -10.24
C VAL A 28 8.91 20.35 -10.55
N ILE A 29 8.40 19.87 -11.68
CA ILE A 29 6.97 20.01 -12.03
C ILE A 29 6.10 19.32 -10.97
N GLY A 30 6.47 18.11 -10.56
CA GLY A 30 5.76 17.37 -9.52
C GLY A 30 5.78 18.09 -8.18
N ALA A 31 6.94 18.52 -7.71
CA ALA A 31 7.10 19.17 -6.41
C ALA A 31 6.44 20.56 -6.36
N VAL A 32 6.65 21.38 -7.39
CA VAL A 32 6.03 22.72 -7.47
C VAL A 32 4.52 22.62 -7.63
N GLY A 33 4.02 21.73 -8.51
CA GLY A 33 2.59 21.51 -8.69
C GLY A 33 1.92 21.02 -7.41
N LEU A 34 2.54 20.06 -6.71
CA LEU A 34 2.04 19.57 -5.42
C LEU A 34 2.04 20.68 -4.37
N GLY A 35 3.16 21.41 -4.22
CA GLY A 35 3.29 22.52 -3.29
C GLY A 35 2.27 23.63 -3.54
N PHE A 36 2.02 23.95 -4.80
CA PHE A 36 1.01 24.94 -5.19
C PHE A 36 -0.42 24.46 -4.83
N LEU A 37 -0.77 23.23 -5.15
CA LEU A 37 -2.10 22.68 -4.89
C LEU A 37 -2.40 22.53 -3.40
N VAL A 38 -1.40 22.17 -2.61
CA VAL A 38 -1.55 22.03 -1.14
C VAL A 38 -1.44 23.37 -0.43
N GLY A 39 -0.57 24.27 -0.90
CA GLY A 39 -0.33 25.55 -0.26
C GLY A 39 -1.39 26.63 -0.58
N PHE A 40 -1.92 26.61 -1.79
CA PHE A 40 -2.87 27.65 -2.28
C PHE A 40 -4.22 27.07 -2.72
N GLY A 41 -4.30 25.75 -2.89
CA GLY A 41 -5.53 25.06 -3.27
C GLY A 41 -6.28 24.50 -2.08
N PRO A 42 -7.43 23.83 -2.33
CA PRO A 42 -8.28 23.26 -1.28
C PRO A 42 -7.80 21.88 -0.80
N TYR A 43 -6.62 21.43 -1.19
CA TYR A 43 -6.17 20.07 -0.94
C TYR A 43 -5.41 19.95 0.38
N PRO A 44 -5.74 18.94 1.22
CA PRO A 44 -5.04 18.73 2.47
C PRO A 44 -3.61 18.22 2.26
N VAL A 45 -2.75 18.46 3.25
CA VAL A 45 -1.38 17.93 3.27
C VAL A 45 -1.37 16.40 3.31
N SER A 46 -2.36 15.80 3.97
CA SER A 46 -2.50 14.34 4.02
C SER A 46 -2.88 13.78 2.65
N MET A 47 -2.05 12.89 2.12
CA MET A 47 -2.33 12.20 0.84
C MET A 47 -3.31 11.03 1.02
N ILE A 48 -3.42 10.50 2.22
CA ILE A 48 -4.37 9.45 2.60
C ILE A 48 -5.47 10.11 3.44
N THR A 49 -6.72 9.86 3.10
CA THR A 49 -7.84 10.37 3.90
C THR A 49 -7.80 9.75 5.28
N ALA A 50 -7.58 10.58 6.28
CA ALA A 50 -7.65 10.22 7.69
C ALA A 50 -8.69 11.13 8.34
N GLY A 51 -9.91 10.67 8.48
CA GLY A 51 -10.94 11.34 9.28
C GLY A 51 -11.73 12.41 8.55
N THR A 52 -11.78 13.61 9.11
CA THR A 52 -12.78 14.66 8.84
C THR A 52 -12.48 15.60 7.68
N ASP A 53 -11.47 15.34 6.85
CA ASP A 53 -11.15 16.21 5.72
C ASP A 53 -12.29 16.20 4.69
N ALA A 54 -12.87 17.35 4.40
CA ALA A 54 -13.94 17.51 3.42
C ALA A 54 -13.51 17.11 2.00
N ILE A 55 -12.20 17.15 1.70
CA ILE A 55 -11.63 16.79 0.41
C ILE A 55 -10.54 15.75 0.61
N SER A 56 -10.74 14.56 0.01
CA SER A 56 -9.74 13.51 -0.02
C SER A 56 -8.81 13.64 -1.22
N ASN A 57 -7.50 13.39 -1.05
CA ASN A 57 -6.56 13.28 -2.15
C ASN A 57 -6.58 11.89 -2.81
N SER A 58 -6.98 10.86 -2.07
CA SER A 58 -6.91 9.46 -2.50
C SER A 58 -8.26 8.85 -2.90
N ALA A 59 -9.37 9.37 -2.40
CA ALA A 59 -10.69 8.83 -2.66
C ALA A 59 -11.73 9.92 -3.03
N PRO A 60 -12.02 10.12 -4.33
CA PRO A 60 -11.34 9.57 -5.50
C PRO A 60 -9.94 10.15 -5.70
N THR A 61 -9.07 9.39 -6.37
CA THR A 61 -7.68 9.82 -6.62
C THR A 61 -7.63 11.12 -7.41
N ARG A 62 -7.05 12.17 -6.84
CA ARG A 62 -7.04 13.53 -7.39
C ARG A 62 -5.70 13.89 -8.02
N VAL A 63 -5.65 15.07 -8.64
CA VAL A 63 -4.48 15.59 -9.37
C VAL A 63 -3.24 15.74 -8.46
N THR A 64 -3.41 16.00 -7.18
CA THR A 64 -2.33 16.03 -6.16
C THR A 64 -1.51 14.75 -6.15
N MET A 65 -2.17 13.59 -6.26
CA MET A 65 -1.49 12.30 -6.34
C MET A 65 -0.68 12.14 -7.64
N ALA A 66 -1.12 12.76 -8.75
CA ALA A 66 -0.32 12.77 -9.99
C ALA A 66 0.97 13.56 -9.81
N PHE A 67 0.90 14.76 -9.23
CA PHE A 67 2.09 15.57 -8.95
C PHE A 67 3.02 14.92 -7.95
N LEU A 68 2.48 14.28 -6.90
CA LEU A 68 3.28 13.49 -5.96
C LEU A 68 4.01 12.37 -6.68
N GLY A 69 3.32 11.60 -7.52
CA GLY A 69 3.95 10.52 -8.28
C GLY A 69 4.99 11.01 -9.29
N MET A 70 4.79 12.16 -9.92
CA MET A 70 5.79 12.79 -10.77
C MET A 70 7.05 13.17 -9.98
N ALA A 71 6.89 13.77 -8.80
CA ALA A 71 8.00 14.12 -7.93
C ALA A 71 8.78 12.87 -7.48
N GLN A 72 8.08 11.83 -7.05
CA GLN A 72 8.68 10.56 -6.64
C GLN A 72 9.41 9.88 -7.79
N ALA A 73 8.77 9.78 -8.96
CA ALA A 73 9.41 9.20 -10.15
C ALA A 73 10.66 9.98 -10.55
N GLY A 74 10.61 11.31 -10.54
CA GLY A 74 11.76 12.15 -10.82
C GLY A 74 12.94 11.87 -9.89
N ILE A 75 12.71 11.80 -8.57
CA ILE A 75 13.75 11.46 -7.58
C ILE A 75 14.33 10.07 -7.83
N VAL A 76 13.48 9.06 -7.98
CA VAL A 76 13.92 7.66 -8.17
C VAL A 76 14.77 7.53 -9.44
N LEU A 77 14.36 8.18 -10.53
CA LEU A 77 15.10 8.14 -11.79
C LEU A 77 16.43 8.90 -11.71
N MET A 78 16.51 10.01 -10.98
CA MET A 78 17.78 10.70 -10.71
C MET A 78 18.73 9.83 -9.87
N LEU A 79 18.19 9.08 -8.91
CA LEU A 79 18.96 8.18 -8.04
C LEU A 79 19.23 6.80 -8.66
N GLN A 80 18.74 6.51 -9.87
CA GLN A 80 18.85 5.20 -10.49
C GLN A 80 20.30 4.67 -10.54
N ARG A 81 21.25 5.53 -10.97
CA ARG A 81 22.67 5.12 -11.09
C ARG A 81 23.31 4.82 -9.73
N PRO A 82 23.24 5.69 -8.72
CA PRO A 82 23.79 5.39 -7.39
C PRO A 82 23.10 4.21 -6.72
N LEU A 83 21.79 4.08 -6.85
CA LEU A 83 21.05 2.94 -6.31
C LEU A 83 21.44 1.63 -7.00
N ALA A 84 21.60 1.62 -8.33
CA ALA A 84 22.06 0.45 -9.05
C ALA A 84 23.50 0.06 -8.65
N ALA A 85 24.38 1.04 -8.37
CA ALA A 85 25.72 0.78 -7.86
C ALA A 85 25.69 0.17 -6.46
N LEU A 86 24.82 0.67 -5.59
CA LEU A 86 24.63 0.16 -4.22
C LEU A 86 24.13 -1.30 -4.26
N LEU A 87 23.18 -1.61 -5.14
CA LEU A 87 22.60 -2.94 -5.32
C LEU A 87 23.55 -3.97 -5.95
N ARG A 88 24.77 -3.57 -6.36
CA ARG A 88 25.81 -4.54 -6.74
C ARG A 88 26.35 -5.33 -5.54
N SER A 89 26.15 -4.83 -4.32
CA SER A 89 26.45 -5.58 -3.10
C SER A 89 25.52 -6.80 -2.99
N PRO A 90 26.07 -8.03 -2.87
CA PRO A 90 25.25 -9.25 -2.80
C PRO A 90 24.26 -9.23 -1.62
N GLY A 91 24.68 -8.68 -0.47
CA GLY A 91 23.82 -8.59 0.71
C GLY A 91 22.62 -7.66 0.52
N LEU A 92 22.85 -6.46 -0.07
CA LEU A 92 21.78 -5.52 -0.35
C LEU A 92 20.84 -6.02 -1.45
N TRP A 93 21.40 -6.67 -2.47
CA TRP A 93 20.59 -7.33 -3.50
C TRP A 93 19.70 -8.42 -2.92
N PHE A 94 20.27 -9.31 -2.10
CA PHE A 94 19.52 -10.35 -1.41
C PHE A 94 18.38 -9.79 -0.55
N LEU A 95 18.67 -8.75 0.26
CA LEU A 95 17.66 -8.08 1.08
C LEU A 95 16.56 -7.46 0.22
N THR A 96 16.92 -6.81 -0.88
CA THR A 96 15.95 -6.22 -1.82
C THR A 96 15.03 -7.28 -2.42
N VAL A 97 15.59 -8.41 -2.84
CA VAL A 97 14.80 -9.53 -3.37
C VAL A 97 13.87 -10.09 -2.30
N LEU A 98 14.38 -10.30 -1.08
CA LEU A 98 13.59 -10.82 0.05
C LEU A 98 12.40 -9.92 0.38
N VAL A 99 12.63 -8.61 0.47
CA VAL A 99 11.55 -7.62 0.72
C VAL A 99 10.58 -7.59 -0.43
N ASN A 100 11.08 -7.59 -1.68
CA ASN A 100 10.22 -7.53 -2.86
C ASN A 100 9.32 -8.76 -3.02
N GLN A 101 9.81 -9.94 -2.65
CA GLN A 101 9.01 -11.17 -2.64
C GLN A 101 7.81 -11.10 -1.67
N ARG A 102 7.87 -10.22 -0.67
CA ARG A 102 6.84 -10.04 0.37
C ARG A 102 6.17 -8.67 0.30
N ILE A 103 6.35 -7.95 -0.79
CA ILE A 103 5.91 -6.55 -0.91
C ILE A 103 4.39 -6.40 -0.73
N MET A 104 3.61 -7.38 -1.21
CA MET A 104 2.16 -7.37 -1.07
C MET A 104 1.74 -7.55 0.39
N THR A 105 2.38 -8.46 1.13
CA THR A 105 2.14 -8.61 2.57
C THR A 105 2.52 -7.35 3.33
N TRP A 106 3.65 -6.71 3.00
CA TRP A 106 4.04 -5.40 3.54
C TRP A 106 2.96 -4.36 3.28
N PHE A 107 2.48 -4.29 2.04
CA PHE A 107 1.46 -3.34 1.64
C PHE A 107 0.12 -3.57 2.35
N LEU A 108 -0.29 -4.82 2.57
CA LEU A 108 -1.53 -5.14 3.26
C LEU A 108 -1.46 -4.86 4.77
N TRP A 109 -0.34 -5.19 5.41
CA TRP A 109 -0.24 -5.14 6.87
C TRP A 109 0.23 -3.79 7.45
N HIS A 110 0.84 -2.90 6.64
CA HIS A 110 1.36 -1.63 7.20
C HIS A 110 0.27 -0.72 7.80
N LEU A 111 -0.91 -0.65 7.20
CA LEU A 111 -2.04 0.12 7.74
C LEU A 111 -2.61 -0.55 9.00
N THR A 112 -2.69 -1.86 9.04
CA THR A 112 -3.11 -2.60 10.24
C THR A 112 -2.13 -2.37 11.39
N ALA A 113 -0.83 -2.41 11.13
CA ALA A 113 0.21 -2.10 12.11
C ALA A 113 0.07 -0.66 12.64
N LEU A 114 -0.16 0.32 11.73
CA LEU A 114 -0.37 1.72 12.09
C LEU A 114 -1.61 1.89 12.98
N THR A 115 -2.74 1.31 12.56
CA THR A 115 -4.01 1.41 13.30
C THR A 115 -3.91 0.73 14.66
N ALA A 116 -3.32 -0.46 14.73
CA ALA A 116 -3.12 -1.17 15.98
C ALA A 116 -2.25 -0.37 16.95
N LEU A 117 -1.12 0.16 16.48
CA LEU A 117 -0.22 0.98 17.30
C LEU A 117 -0.92 2.26 17.78
N ALA A 118 -1.64 2.97 16.90
CA ALA A 118 -2.37 4.17 17.26
C ALA A 118 -3.43 3.89 18.33
N ASN A 119 -4.23 2.83 18.18
CA ASN A 119 -5.24 2.45 19.18
C ASN A 119 -4.62 2.07 20.54
N VAL A 120 -3.48 1.36 20.55
CA VAL A 120 -2.77 1.04 21.79
C VAL A 120 -2.29 2.30 22.47
N LEU A 121 -1.70 3.27 21.76
CA LEU A 121 -1.21 4.51 22.32
C LEU A 121 -2.36 5.39 22.87
N ILE A 122 -3.48 5.44 22.17
CA ILE A 122 -4.67 6.15 22.63
C ILE A 122 -5.25 5.46 23.87
N GLY A 123 -5.35 4.14 23.88
CA GLY A 123 -5.85 3.36 25.01
C GLY A 123 -4.98 3.44 26.27
N LEU A 124 -3.68 3.73 26.11
CA LEU A 124 -2.73 3.93 27.20
C LEU A 124 -2.61 5.41 27.63
N ASP A 125 -3.44 6.29 27.08
CA ASP A 125 -3.37 7.75 27.28
C ASP A 125 -1.97 8.34 26.97
N ALA A 126 -1.28 7.71 26.02
CA ALA A 126 0.06 8.09 25.59
C ALA A 126 0.05 9.19 24.50
N GLY A 127 -0.90 10.13 24.58
CA GLY A 127 -1.06 11.21 23.60
C GLY A 127 0.18 12.08 23.41
N ALA A 128 1.04 12.19 24.42
CA ALA A 128 2.33 12.87 24.31
C ALA A 128 3.28 12.25 23.26
N LEU A 129 3.11 10.97 22.92
CA LEU A 129 3.86 10.27 21.86
C LEU A 129 3.26 10.53 20.48
N LEU A 130 2.12 11.20 20.39
CA LEU A 130 1.42 11.59 19.16
C LEU A 130 1.51 13.12 18.96
N PRO A 131 2.70 13.66 18.66
CA PRO A 131 2.86 15.11 18.55
C PRO A 131 2.01 15.67 17.41
N THR A 132 1.56 16.92 17.59
CA THR A 132 0.79 17.64 16.57
C THR A 132 1.51 17.61 15.22
N PRO A 133 0.81 17.23 14.14
CA PRO A 133 1.38 17.18 12.80
C PRO A 133 2.07 18.49 12.39
N LEU A 134 3.16 18.36 11.63
CA LEU A 134 3.96 19.46 11.06
C LEU A 134 4.75 20.29 12.09
N THR A 135 4.74 19.96 13.38
CA THR A 135 5.63 20.58 14.37
C THR A 135 7.06 20.05 14.26
N GLY A 136 8.04 20.80 14.80
CA GLY A 136 9.45 20.33 14.82
C GLY A 136 9.62 18.99 15.53
N ILE A 137 8.90 18.76 16.64
CA ILE A 137 8.90 17.49 17.38
C ILE A 137 8.30 16.37 16.52
N TRP A 138 7.25 16.66 15.78
CA TRP A 138 6.65 15.71 14.85
C TRP A 138 7.66 15.22 13.82
N TRP A 139 8.44 16.11 13.19
CA TRP A 139 9.48 15.74 12.23
C TRP A 139 10.62 14.95 12.87
N LEU A 140 11.06 15.34 14.07
CA LEU A 140 12.13 14.64 14.79
C LEU A 140 11.74 13.22 15.20
N THR A 141 10.47 12.98 15.49
CA THR A 141 9.98 11.66 15.89
C THR A 141 9.68 10.73 14.71
N ARG A 142 9.55 11.24 13.47
CA ARG A 142 9.21 10.43 12.29
C ARG A 142 10.15 9.26 12.01
N PRO A 143 11.48 9.39 12.10
CA PRO A 143 12.37 8.25 11.89
C PRO A 143 12.11 7.11 12.87
N LEU A 144 11.88 7.44 14.15
CA LEU A 144 11.55 6.45 15.19
C LEU A 144 10.19 5.79 14.90
N TRP A 145 9.18 6.57 14.54
CA TRP A 145 7.88 6.07 14.15
C TRP A 145 7.97 5.11 12.95
N ALA A 146 8.72 5.50 11.93
CA ALA A 146 8.94 4.67 10.77
C ALA A 146 9.62 3.34 11.15
N LEU A 147 10.63 3.38 12.01
CA LEU A 147 11.34 2.20 12.49
C LEU A 147 10.41 1.25 13.26
N VAL A 148 9.60 1.79 14.18
CA VAL A 148 8.67 0.99 14.99
C VAL A 148 7.59 0.36 14.10
N LEU A 149 7.00 1.14 13.19
CA LEU A 149 6.01 0.61 12.24
C LEU A 149 6.62 -0.45 11.32
N PHE A 150 7.85 -0.23 10.86
CA PHE A 150 8.57 -1.18 10.04
C PHE A 150 8.83 -2.48 10.81
N ALA A 151 9.23 -2.40 12.08
CA ALA A 151 9.44 -3.56 12.94
C ALA A 151 8.13 -4.35 13.17
N ILE A 152 7.03 -3.67 13.54
CA ILE A 152 5.73 -4.31 13.75
C ILE A 152 5.23 -4.96 12.46
N THR A 153 5.30 -4.24 11.34
CA THR A 153 4.91 -4.79 10.04
C THR A 153 5.79 -5.97 9.66
N GLY A 154 7.10 -5.90 9.94
CA GLY A 154 8.04 -7.00 9.72
C GLY A 154 7.69 -8.27 10.47
N VAL A 155 7.25 -8.15 11.71
CA VAL A 155 6.75 -9.29 12.50
C VAL A 155 5.47 -9.88 11.85
N LEU A 156 4.53 -9.02 11.45
CA LEU A 156 3.33 -9.48 10.75
C LEU A 156 3.66 -10.16 9.43
N VAL A 157 4.59 -9.60 8.65
CA VAL A 157 5.08 -10.22 7.42
C VAL A 157 5.77 -11.56 7.68
N ALA A 158 6.55 -11.69 8.75
CA ALA A 158 7.17 -12.97 9.11
C ALA A 158 6.12 -14.04 9.45
N ILE A 159 5.04 -13.66 10.12
CA ILE A 159 3.94 -14.56 10.47
C ILE A 159 3.09 -14.92 9.25
N PHE A 160 2.66 -13.93 8.49
CA PHE A 160 1.65 -14.08 7.43
C PHE A 160 2.24 -14.28 6.04
N GLY A 161 3.47 -13.85 5.78
CA GLY A 161 4.12 -13.95 4.48
C GLY A 161 4.29 -15.39 3.97
N ARG A 162 4.20 -16.38 4.84
CA ARG A 162 4.17 -17.80 4.46
C ARG A 162 2.97 -18.17 3.58
N PHE A 163 1.89 -17.38 3.63
CA PHE A 163 0.69 -17.62 2.84
C PHE A 163 0.78 -17.04 1.42
N GLU A 164 1.79 -16.20 1.15
CA GLU A 164 2.04 -15.65 -0.20
C GLU A 164 2.70 -16.66 -1.15
N THR A 165 3.32 -17.69 -0.61
CA THR A 165 3.99 -18.70 -1.44
C THR A 165 2.98 -19.80 -1.80
N PRO A 166 2.40 -19.81 -3.00
CA PRO A 166 1.50 -20.88 -3.39
C PRO A 166 2.29 -22.19 -3.45
N ALA A 167 1.77 -23.23 -2.80
CA ALA A 167 2.29 -24.57 -3.01
C ALA A 167 1.92 -25.03 -4.44
N PRO A 168 2.79 -25.78 -5.13
CA PRO A 168 2.45 -26.38 -6.40
C PRO A 168 1.17 -27.21 -6.24
N ASP A 169 0.19 -26.96 -7.07
CA ASP A 169 -1.09 -27.65 -7.05
C ASP A 169 -1.31 -28.37 -8.38
N ASP A 170 -1.36 -29.71 -8.33
CA ASP A 170 -1.60 -30.57 -9.47
C ASP A 170 -3.10 -30.80 -9.73
N ARG A 171 -3.99 -30.15 -8.99
CA ARG A 171 -5.44 -30.27 -9.18
C ARG A 171 -5.86 -29.62 -10.51
N PRO A 172 -6.88 -30.18 -11.18
CA PRO A 172 -7.43 -29.54 -12.35
C PRO A 172 -7.96 -28.15 -12.00
N ALA A 173 -7.77 -27.18 -12.92
CA ALA A 173 -8.23 -25.83 -12.73
C ALA A 173 -9.75 -25.83 -12.46
N PRO A 174 -10.22 -25.04 -11.47
CA PRO A 174 -11.64 -24.93 -11.20
C PRO A 174 -12.39 -24.33 -12.39
N PRO A 175 -13.70 -24.63 -12.54
CA PRO A 175 -14.51 -24.03 -13.58
C PRO A 175 -14.49 -22.51 -13.44
N MET A 176 -14.34 -21.79 -14.56
CA MET A 176 -14.05 -20.36 -14.62
C MET A 176 -15.08 -19.48 -13.87
N TRP A 177 -16.33 -19.93 -13.75
CA TRP A 177 -17.35 -19.20 -13.02
C TRP A 177 -17.06 -19.09 -11.51
N MET A 178 -16.37 -20.08 -10.90
CA MET A 178 -16.06 -20.07 -9.47
C MET A 178 -15.12 -18.93 -9.06
N PRO A 179 -13.93 -18.75 -9.65
CA PRO A 179 -13.08 -17.62 -9.34
C PRO A 179 -13.71 -16.27 -9.71
N ILE A 180 -14.56 -16.21 -10.75
CA ILE A 180 -15.29 -15.00 -11.09
C ILE A 180 -16.32 -14.67 -10.00
N ALA A 181 -17.11 -15.63 -9.56
CA ALA A 181 -18.10 -15.43 -8.50
C ALA A 181 -17.44 -15.07 -7.15
N ALA A 182 -16.36 -15.72 -6.80
CA ALA A 182 -15.58 -15.41 -5.60
C ALA A 182 -15.00 -13.99 -5.64
N SER A 183 -14.41 -13.59 -6.77
CA SER A 183 -13.88 -12.24 -6.96
C SER A 183 -14.99 -11.20 -6.94
N ALA A 184 -16.12 -11.46 -7.58
CA ALA A 184 -17.29 -10.56 -7.58
C ALA A 184 -17.84 -10.37 -6.15
N SER A 185 -17.94 -11.45 -5.36
CA SER A 185 -18.37 -11.38 -3.95
C SER A 185 -17.41 -10.54 -3.09
N ILE A 186 -16.10 -10.75 -3.26
CA ILE A 186 -15.08 -9.96 -2.55
C ILE A 186 -15.20 -8.47 -2.94
N CYS A 187 -15.23 -8.17 -4.23
CA CYS A 187 -15.30 -6.79 -4.73
C CYS A 187 -16.60 -6.10 -4.30
N ALA A 188 -17.75 -6.79 -4.37
CA ALA A 188 -19.03 -6.23 -3.95
C ALA A 188 -19.03 -5.92 -2.44
N GLY A 189 -18.58 -6.84 -1.61
CA GLY A 189 -18.50 -6.62 -0.16
C GLY A 189 -17.58 -5.46 0.20
N LEU A 190 -16.39 -5.39 -0.41
CA LEU A 190 -15.46 -4.28 -0.18
C LEU A 190 -16.01 -2.94 -0.70
N ALA A 191 -16.70 -2.92 -1.85
CA ALA A 191 -17.31 -1.71 -2.39
C ALA A 191 -18.43 -1.18 -1.47
N ILE A 192 -19.31 -2.07 -0.98
CA ILE A 192 -20.35 -1.70 -0.05
C ILE A 192 -19.77 -1.17 1.26
N MET A 193 -18.77 -1.87 1.83
CA MET A 193 -18.09 -1.41 3.04
C MET A 193 -17.39 -0.07 2.86
N ALA A 194 -16.86 0.22 1.66
CA ALA A 194 -16.24 1.51 1.35
C ALA A 194 -17.27 2.65 1.22
N ASP A 195 -18.48 2.34 0.76
CA ASP A 195 -19.56 3.31 0.57
C ASP A 195 -20.36 3.57 1.87
N THR A 196 -20.77 2.50 2.54
CA THR A 196 -21.64 2.59 3.73
C THR A 196 -20.88 2.64 5.06
N GLY A 197 -19.59 2.28 5.07
CA GLY A 197 -18.83 2.06 6.30
C GLY A 197 -19.15 0.69 6.93
N MET A 198 -18.48 0.43 8.06
CA MET A 198 -18.72 -0.79 8.88
C MET A 198 -19.50 -0.52 10.15
N VAL A 199 -19.77 0.75 10.45
CA VAL A 199 -20.43 1.18 11.70
C VAL A 199 -21.58 2.08 11.33
N ASP A 200 -22.77 1.67 11.70
CA ASP A 200 -24.00 2.46 11.64
C ASP A 200 -24.36 2.95 13.04
N GLY A 201 -25.40 3.83 13.14
CA GLY A 201 -25.89 4.34 14.42
C GLY A 201 -26.28 3.24 15.43
N ASP A 202 -26.57 2.04 14.96
CA ASP A 202 -26.97 0.87 15.76
C ASP A 202 -25.80 -0.09 16.07
N GLY A 203 -24.56 0.21 15.62
CA GLY A 203 -23.37 -0.60 15.85
C GLY A 203 -22.68 -1.12 14.59
N VAL A 204 -21.93 -2.23 14.71
CA VAL A 204 -21.17 -2.82 13.62
C VAL A 204 -22.09 -3.67 12.72
N THR A 205 -22.17 -3.33 11.45
CA THR A 205 -22.93 -4.08 10.45
C THR A 205 -22.11 -5.24 9.92
N TRP A 206 -22.27 -6.42 10.53
CA TRP A 206 -21.49 -7.62 10.19
C TRP A 206 -21.84 -8.27 8.85
N ILE A 207 -22.98 -7.93 8.25
CA ILE A 207 -23.44 -8.58 7.01
C ILE A 207 -22.50 -8.29 5.82
N TRP A 208 -21.95 -7.09 5.73
CA TRP A 208 -21.10 -6.69 4.62
C TRP A 208 -19.72 -7.36 4.63
N PRO A 209 -19.04 -7.50 5.79
CA PRO A 209 -17.82 -8.30 5.90
C PRO A 209 -17.99 -9.78 5.53
N LEU A 210 -19.20 -10.35 5.64
CA LEU A 210 -19.45 -11.74 5.26
C LEU A 210 -19.26 -12.00 3.75
N LEU A 211 -19.58 -11.02 2.88
CA LEU A 211 -19.44 -11.19 1.43
C LEU A 211 -17.98 -11.45 1.00
N PRO A 212 -16.99 -10.63 1.37
CA PRO A 212 -15.59 -10.94 1.07
C PRO A 212 -15.10 -12.20 1.77
N LEU A 213 -15.56 -12.50 3.01
CA LEU A 213 -15.18 -13.73 3.70
C LEU A 213 -15.71 -14.98 2.98
N ILE A 214 -16.95 -14.96 2.48
CA ILE A 214 -17.51 -16.05 1.66
C ILE A 214 -16.70 -16.19 0.37
N GLY A 215 -16.43 -15.08 -0.32
CA GLY A 215 -15.59 -15.10 -1.53
C GLY A 215 -14.20 -15.68 -1.27
N MET A 216 -13.54 -15.26 -0.19
CA MET A 216 -12.24 -15.80 0.21
C MET A 216 -12.32 -17.28 0.58
N PHE A 217 -13.38 -17.72 1.28
CA PHE A 217 -13.59 -19.12 1.62
C PHE A 217 -13.76 -19.99 0.37
N VAL A 218 -14.62 -19.55 -0.56
CA VAL A 218 -14.82 -20.24 -1.85
C VAL A 218 -13.50 -20.31 -2.63
N PHE A 219 -12.76 -19.21 -2.68
CA PHE A 219 -11.44 -19.15 -3.33
C PHE A 219 -10.44 -20.07 -2.62
N GLY A 220 -10.42 -20.06 -1.30
CA GLY A 220 -9.54 -20.88 -0.47
C GLY A 220 -9.80 -22.37 -0.60
N VAL A 221 -11.06 -22.78 -0.57
CA VAL A 221 -11.44 -24.20 -0.72
C VAL A 221 -11.10 -24.72 -2.11
N VAL A 222 -11.22 -23.84 -3.13
CA VAL A 222 -10.94 -24.18 -4.54
C VAL A 222 -9.45 -24.11 -4.86
N CYS A 223 -8.72 -23.16 -4.26
CA CYS A 223 -7.33 -22.84 -4.61
C CYS A 223 -6.30 -23.30 -3.56
N LEU A 224 -6.70 -23.68 -2.34
CA LEU A 224 -5.75 -24.20 -1.35
C LEU A 224 -5.29 -25.60 -1.74
N PRO A 225 -3.96 -25.86 -1.77
CA PRO A 225 -3.44 -27.20 -2.00
C PRO A 225 -3.95 -28.13 -0.92
N GLY A 226 -4.63 -29.20 -1.31
CA GLY A 226 -5.03 -30.26 -0.41
C GLY A 226 -3.78 -30.78 0.33
N ARG A 227 -3.87 -30.94 1.66
CA ARG A 227 -2.84 -31.64 2.41
C ARG A 227 -2.60 -32.96 1.72
N ARG A 228 -1.41 -33.16 1.17
CA ARG A 228 -0.99 -34.50 0.75
C ARG A 228 -1.07 -35.38 1.99
N THR A 229 -2.04 -36.27 2.05
CA THR A 229 -1.90 -37.43 2.91
C THR A 229 -0.72 -38.19 2.33
N ALA A 230 0.41 -38.15 3.04
CA ALA A 230 1.53 -39.04 2.75
C ALA A 230 0.97 -40.46 2.84
N LYS A 231 0.62 -41.05 1.69
CA LYS A 231 0.51 -42.47 1.56
C LYS A 231 1.94 -42.96 1.38
N GLY A 232 2.38 -43.62 2.47
CA GLY A 232 3.62 -44.37 2.55
C GLY A 232 3.75 -45.46 1.51
#